data_781fa16e0080565e7cba8edd6847f358
#
_entry.id   781fa16e0080565e7cba8edd6847f358
#
_cell.length_a   1.000
_cell.length_b   1.000
_cell.length_c   1.000
_cell.angle_alpha   90.00
_cell.angle_beta   90.00
_cell.angle_gamma   90.00
#
_symmetry.space_group_name_H-M   'P 1'
#
loop_
_entity.id
_entity.type
_entity.pdbx_description
1 polymer ?
#
loop_
_entity_poly.entity_id
_entity_poly.type
_entity_poly.pdbx_seq_one_letter_code
_entity_poly.pdbx_strand_id
1 'polypeptide(L)'
;IWVVKRTKNMLDSINTSENKHKDPMSENTEQQPDFAKNKFRSLKPEILVLEGVCTHLGCNPAYKPSENKFFCACHGSNFDMAGKVGNGSPAGANLKVPPYRFEDENTIVVGELPKEELTEKG
;
A
#
# COMPACT_ATOMS: atom_id res chain seq x y z
N ILE A 1 -7.59 6.50 -6.26
CA ILE A 1 -6.19 6.03 -6.26
C ILE A 1 -5.31 7.06 -5.57
N TRP A 2 -4.54 6.60 -4.59
CA TRP A 2 -3.51 7.42 -3.95
C TRP A 2 -2.18 7.14 -4.60
N VAL A 3 -1.45 8.18 -4.98
CA VAL A 3 -0.05 8.08 -5.38
C VAL A 3 0.73 8.97 -4.41
N VAL A 4 1.57 8.34 -3.60
CA VAL A 4 2.29 9.05 -2.53
C VAL A 4 3.80 8.95 -2.75
N LYS A 5 4.46 10.10 -2.79
CA LYS A 5 5.92 10.16 -2.81
C LYS A 5 6.39 10.11 -1.35
N ARG A 6 6.89 8.95 -0.93
CA ARG A 6 7.26 8.73 0.47
C ARG A 6 8.59 9.39 0.80
N THR A 7 8.62 10.08 1.95
CA THR A 7 9.83 10.68 2.49
C THR A 7 10.67 9.63 3.23
N LYS A 8 11.90 9.96 3.55
CA LYS A 8 12.75 9.07 4.35
C LYS A 8 12.09 8.74 5.70
N ASN A 9 11.46 9.72 6.33
CA ASN A 9 10.75 9.52 7.60
C ASN A 9 9.64 8.48 7.45
N MET A 10 8.87 8.55 6.37
CA MET A 10 7.80 7.58 6.09
C MET A 10 8.36 6.18 5.88
N LEU A 11 9.47 6.06 5.13
CA LEU A 11 10.12 4.77 4.89
C LEU A 11 10.67 4.18 6.18
N ASP A 12 11.28 5.01 7.02
CA ASP A 12 11.80 4.57 8.32
C ASP A 12 10.67 4.09 9.23
N SER A 13 9.50 4.73 9.18
CA SER A 13 8.35 4.32 10.00
C SER A 13 7.85 2.92 9.61
N ILE A 14 7.92 2.56 8.34
CA ILE A 14 7.56 1.23 7.87
C ILE A 14 8.50 0.18 8.47
N ASN A 15 9.80 0.47 8.52
CA ASN A 15 10.80 -0.44 9.07
C ASN A 15 10.59 -0.73 10.56
N THR A 16 10.06 0.21 11.31
CA THR A 16 9.95 0.09 12.77
C THR A 16 8.58 -0.43 13.25
N SER A 17 7.63 -0.64 12.36
CA SER A 17 6.26 -0.97 12.73
C SER A 17 5.77 -2.37 12.33
N GLU A 18 6.65 -3.23 11.83
CA GLU A 18 6.25 -4.55 11.30
C GLU A 18 5.42 -5.40 12.25
N ASN A 19 5.78 -5.42 13.54
CA ASN A 19 5.10 -6.25 14.53
C ASN A 19 3.72 -5.72 14.95
N LYS A 20 3.31 -4.58 14.41
CA LYS A 20 2.04 -3.94 14.78
C LYS A 20 0.93 -4.16 13.75
N HIS A 21 1.14 -5.06 12.79
CA HIS A 21 0.23 -5.24 11.67
C HIS A 21 -0.32 -6.66 11.59
N LYS A 22 -1.53 -6.80 11.00
CA LYS A 22 -2.19 -8.09 10.84
C LYS A 22 -1.58 -8.94 9.75
N ASP A 23 -1.09 -8.31 8.68
CA ASP A 23 -0.46 -9.00 7.55
C ASP A 23 0.81 -8.27 7.13
N PRO A 24 1.85 -8.28 7.98
CA PRO A 24 3.07 -7.53 7.71
C PRO A 24 3.87 -8.04 6.51
N MET A 25 3.67 -9.29 6.13
CA MET A 25 4.40 -9.91 5.01
C MET A 25 3.59 -9.95 3.72
N SER A 26 2.42 -9.31 3.68
CA SER A 26 1.56 -9.25 2.50
C SER A 26 1.23 -10.63 1.94
N GLU A 27 0.87 -11.55 2.82
CA GLU A 27 0.55 -12.92 2.43
C GLU A 27 -0.83 -13.06 1.79
N ASN A 28 -1.72 -12.10 2.00
CA ASN A 28 -3.01 -12.06 1.33
C ASN A 28 -2.81 -11.59 -0.11
N THR A 29 -2.73 -12.53 -1.03
CA THR A 29 -2.40 -12.28 -2.44
C THR A 29 -3.46 -11.49 -3.20
N GLU A 30 -4.65 -11.33 -2.65
CA GLU A 30 -5.70 -10.53 -3.27
C GLU A 30 -5.49 -9.03 -3.08
N GLN A 31 -4.64 -8.64 -2.13
CA GLN A 31 -4.45 -7.24 -1.77
C GLN A 31 -3.30 -6.54 -2.51
N GLN A 32 -2.50 -7.27 -3.25
CA GLN A 32 -1.43 -6.67 -4.05
C GLN A 32 -0.97 -7.63 -5.17
N PRO A 33 -0.44 -7.07 -6.28
CA PRO A 33 0.25 -7.88 -7.28
C PRO A 33 1.54 -8.46 -6.70
N ASP A 34 2.08 -9.49 -7.35
CA ASP A 34 3.31 -10.15 -6.89
C ASP A 34 4.48 -9.18 -6.73
N PHE A 35 4.60 -8.18 -7.62
CA PHE A 35 5.70 -7.22 -7.55
C PHE A 35 5.67 -6.38 -6.26
N ALA A 36 4.51 -6.24 -5.63
CA ALA A 36 4.33 -5.44 -4.42
C ALA A 36 4.29 -6.29 -3.16
N LYS A 37 4.59 -7.59 -3.25
CA LYS A 37 4.70 -8.46 -2.08
C LYS A 37 6.07 -8.29 -1.44
N ASN A 38 6.32 -7.09 -0.95
CA ASN A 38 7.57 -6.71 -0.31
C ASN A 38 7.27 -5.77 0.87
N LYS A 39 8.31 -5.40 1.62
CA LYS A 39 8.18 -4.55 2.81
C LYS A 39 7.44 -3.23 2.52
N PHE A 40 7.73 -2.61 1.41
CA PHE A 40 7.19 -1.30 1.07
C PHE A 40 5.93 -1.38 0.21
N ARG A 41 5.56 -2.58 -0.25
CA ARG A 41 4.39 -2.86 -1.08
C ARG A 41 4.34 -2.00 -2.33
N SER A 42 5.48 -1.90 -3.01
CA SER A 42 5.61 -1.06 -4.20
C SER A 42 6.76 -1.52 -5.09
N LEU A 43 6.77 -1.05 -6.34
CA LEU A 43 7.87 -1.28 -7.26
C LEU A 43 9.12 -0.51 -6.82
N LYS A 44 8.93 0.75 -6.39
CA LYS A 44 9.99 1.60 -5.88
C LYS A 44 9.65 2.03 -4.46
N PRO A 45 10.59 1.94 -3.51
CA PRO A 45 10.28 2.28 -2.11
C PRO A 45 9.71 3.70 -1.94
N GLU A 46 10.19 4.67 -2.70
CA GLU A 46 9.78 6.05 -2.56
C GLU A 46 8.39 6.36 -3.14
N ILE A 47 7.83 5.47 -3.98
CA ILE A 47 6.53 5.72 -4.62
C ILE A 47 5.53 4.64 -4.21
N LEU A 48 4.46 5.05 -3.54
CA LEU A 48 3.37 4.18 -3.12
C LEU A 48 2.13 4.44 -3.97
N VAL A 49 1.51 3.38 -4.48
CA VAL A 49 0.24 3.46 -5.20
C VAL A 49 -0.77 2.58 -4.48
N LEU A 50 -1.87 3.15 -4.03
CA LEU A 50 -2.91 2.44 -3.28
C LEU A 50 -4.30 2.76 -3.81
N GLU A 51 -5.21 1.80 -3.69
CA GLU A 51 -6.63 2.09 -3.82
C GLU A 51 -7.10 2.68 -2.49
N GLY A 52 -7.67 3.89 -2.55
CA GLY A 52 -8.11 4.62 -1.37
C GLY A 52 -9.45 4.15 -0.84
N VAL A 53 -9.58 2.86 -0.56
CA VAL A 53 -10.81 2.25 -0.06
C VAL A 53 -10.48 1.39 1.15
N CYS A 54 -11.10 1.71 2.29
CA CYS A 54 -10.93 0.94 3.51
C CYS A 54 -11.44 -0.50 3.33
N THR A 55 -10.63 -1.48 3.72
CA THR A 55 -10.96 -2.89 3.55
C THR A 55 -12.01 -3.41 4.54
N HIS A 56 -12.53 -2.55 5.43
CA HIS A 56 -13.61 -2.91 6.33
C HIS A 56 -14.98 -2.76 5.65
N LEU A 57 -15.42 -1.51 5.39
CA LEU A 57 -16.73 -1.25 4.79
C LEU A 57 -16.70 -0.28 3.60
N GLY A 58 -15.54 -0.14 2.97
CA GLY A 58 -15.44 0.66 1.75
C GLY A 58 -15.36 2.16 1.93
N CYS A 59 -15.18 2.66 3.16
CA CYS A 59 -14.96 4.08 3.41
C CYS A 59 -13.60 4.50 2.86
N ASN A 60 -13.44 5.79 2.55
CA ASN A 60 -12.17 6.30 2.05
C ASN A 60 -11.28 6.70 3.23
N PRO A 61 -10.10 6.08 3.41
CA PRO A 61 -9.20 6.51 4.46
C PRO A 61 -8.56 7.86 4.14
N ALA A 62 -8.28 8.64 5.18
CA ALA A 62 -7.62 9.93 5.05
C ALA A 62 -6.11 9.77 5.14
N TYR A 63 -5.38 10.47 4.28
CA TYR A 63 -3.93 10.51 4.30
C TYR A 63 -3.46 11.44 5.43
N LYS A 64 -2.67 10.91 6.35
CA LYS A 64 -2.15 11.62 7.53
C LYS A 64 -0.63 11.59 7.53
N PRO A 65 0.04 12.40 6.68
CA PRO A 65 1.51 12.33 6.54
C PRO A 65 2.27 12.68 7.81
N SER A 66 1.77 13.59 8.63
CA SER A 66 2.42 13.97 9.89
C SER A 66 2.42 12.83 10.92
N GLU A 67 1.51 11.88 10.77
CA GLU A 67 1.40 10.73 11.67
C GLU A 67 1.88 9.43 11.01
N ASN A 68 2.38 9.52 9.78
CA ASN A 68 2.86 8.38 9.00
C ASN A 68 1.80 7.27 8.87
N LYS A 69 0.57 7.66 8.55
CA LYS A 69 -0.51 6.68 8.43
C LYS A 69 -1.64 7.14 7.50
N PHE A 70 -2.49 6.19 7.16
CA PHE A 70 -3.82 6.44 6.61
C PHE A 70 -4.82 6.08 7.71
N PHE A 71 -5.82 6.90 7.91
CA PHE A 71 -6.82 6.69 8.95
C PHE A 71 -8.23 6.66 8.38
N CYS A 72 -8.96 5.58 8.63
CA CYS A 72 -10.36 5.47 8.26
C CYS A 72 -11.25 5.90 9.42
N ALA A 73 -11.82 7.09 9.34
CA ALA A 73 -12.63 7.66 10.42
C ALA A 73 -13.97 6.93 10.64
N CYS A 74 -14.43 6.14 9.66
CA CYS A 74 -15.71 5.44 9.78
C CYS A 74 -15.74 4.51 10.99
N HIS A 75 -14.66 3.74 11.22
CA HIS A 75 -14.59 2.76 12.32
C HIS A 75 -13.25 2.75 13.03
N GLY A 76 -12.37 3.70 12.71
CA GLY A 76 -11.09 3.84 13.41
C GLY A 76 -9.97 2.91 12.94
N SER A 77 -10.03 2.40 11.72
CA SER A 77 -8.94 1.58 11.17
C SER A 77 -7.73 2.44 10.84
N ASN A 78 -6.54 1.93 11.14
CA ASN A 78 -5.27 2.57 10.83
C ASN A 78 -4.46 1.72 9.86
N PHE A 79 -3.80 2.39 8.91
CA PHE A 79 -2.91 1.74 7.94
C PHE A 79 -1.60 2.52 7.93
N ASP A 80 -0.46 1.81 7.82
CA ASP A 80 0.83 2.48 7.79
C ASP A 80 1.13 3.09 6.40
N MET A 81 2.36 3.59 6.22
CA MET A 81 2.76 4.21 4.95
C MET A 81 3.03 3.19 3.83
N ALA A 82 2.83 1.91 4.07
CA ALA A 82 2.80 0.86 3.05
C ALA A 82 1.37 0.33 2.84
N GLY A 83 0.38 0.91 3.54
CA GLY A 83 -1.00 0.47 3.49
C GLY A 83 -1.28 -0.77 4.31
N LYS A 84 -0.39 -1.17 5.22
CA LYS A 84 -0.58 -2.35 6.06
C LYS A 84 -1.52 -2.03 7.21
N VAL A 85 -2.54 -2.87 7.39
CA VAL A 85 -3.54 -2.67 8.44
C VAL A 85 -2.96 -2.94 9.82
N GLY A 86 -3.21 -2.01 10.76
CA GLY A 86 -2.74 -2.13 12.14
C GLY A 86 -3.50 -3.19 12.92
N ASN A 87 -2.83 -3.82 13.87
CA ASN A 87 -3.46 -4.74 14.83
C ASN A 87 -4.50 -3.95 15.64
N GLY A 88 -5.63 -4.57 15.89
CA GLY A 88 -6.72 -3.91 16.62
C GLY A 88 -7.63 -3.06 15.75
N SER A 89 -7.31 -2.85 14.46
CA SER A 89 -8.18 -2.14 13.54
C SER A 89 -9.37 -3.03 13.14
N PRO A 90 -10.57 -2.44 12.91
CA PRO A 90 -11.72 -3.19 12.41
C PRO A 90 -11.49 -3.81 11.03
N ALA A 91 -10.71 -3.13 10.16
CA ALA A 91 -10.37 -3.67 8.85
C ALA A 91 -9.54 -4.94 8.99
N GLY A 92 -9.84 -5.95 8.17
CA GLY A 92 -9.19 -7.25 8.23
C GLY A 92 -8.05 -7.45 7.26
N ALA A 93 -7.83 -6.52 6.33
CA ALA A 93 -6.82 -6.65 5.29
C ALA A 93 -6.11 -5.33 5.01
N ASN A 94 -4.92 -5.43 4.41
CA ASN A 94 -4.16 -4.26 3.98
C ASN A 94 -4.92 -3.51 2.88
N LEU A 95 -4.62 -2.22 2.71
CA LEU A 95 -5.15 -1.47 1.58
C LEU A 95 -4.63 -2.10 0.29
N LYS A 96 -5.46 -2.12 -0.73
CA LYS A 96 -5.11 -2.80 -1.98
C LYS A 96 -4.13 -1.98 -2.81
N VAL A 97 -3.10 -2.66 -3.32
CA VAL A 97 -2.18 -2.10 -4.31
C VAL A 97 -2.70 -2.54 -5.68
N PRO A 98 -3.11 -1.61 -6.56
CA PRO A 98 -3.57 -1.99 -7.89
C PRO A 98 -2.38 -2.39 -8.77
N PRO A 99 -2.60 -3.14 -9.85
CA PRO A 99 -1.53 -3.31 -10.85
C PRO A 99 -1.16 -1.95 -11.43
N TYR A 100 0.12 -1.70 -11.56
CA TYR A 100 0.62 -0.46 -12.17
C TYR A 100 2.02 -0.67 -12.70
N ARG A 101 2.49 0.27 -13.53
CA ARG A 101 3.84 0.26 -14.07
C ARG A 101 4.32 1.70 -14.26
N PHE A 102 5.62 1.87 -14.32
CA PHE A 102 6.21 3.15 -14.70
C PHE A 102 6.41 3.15 -16.21
N GLU A 103 5.85 4.14 -16.90
CA GLU A 103 6.08 4.32 -18.33
C GLU A 103 7.41 5.02 -18.55
N ASP A 104 7.72 5.98 -17.68
CA ASP A 104 9.00 6.66 -17.58
C ASP A 104 9.19 7.14 -16.15
N GLU A 105 10.23 7.93 -15.88
CA GLU A 105 10.53 8.40 -14.52
C GLU A 105 9.42 9.24 -13.89
N ASN A 106 8.58 9.85 -14.72
CA ASN A 106 7.55 10.78 -14.26
C ASN A 106 6.12 10.31 -14.51
N THR A 107 5.93 9.14 -15.13
CA THR A 107 4.60 8.69 -15.54
C THR A 107 4.30 7.29 -15.03
N ILE A 108 3.18 7.15 -14.35
CA ILE A 108 2.68 5.86 -13.83
C ILE A 108 1.40 5.50 -14.58
N VAL A 109 1.31 4.26 -15.04
CA VAL A 109 0.08 3.73 -15.65
C VAL A 109 -0.54 2.75 -14.67
N VAL A 110 -1.73 3.07 -14.18
CA VAL A 110 -2.47 2.22 -13.23
C VAL A 110 -3.44 1.33 -14.01
N GLY A 111 -3.51 0.07 -13.59
CA GLY A 111 -4.37 -0.92 -14.22
C GLY A 111 -3.62 -1.88 -15.13
N GLU A 112 -2.31 -1.69 -15.31
CA GLU A 112 -1.47 -2.57 -16.13
C GLU A 112 -0.27 -3.04 -15.34
N LEU A 113 0.10 -4.30 -15.52
CA LEU A 113 1.31 -4.86 -14.89
C LEU A 113 2.57 -4.35 -15.59
N PRO A 114 3.72 -4.35 -14.88
CA PRO A 114 5.00 -4.05 -15.52
C PRO A 114 5.26 -4.98 -16.71
N LYS A 115 5.86 -4.44 -17.76
CA LYS A 115 6.12 -5.20 -18.99
C LYS A 115 6.96 -6.46 -18.75
N GLU A 116 7.90 -6.39 -17.82
CA GLU A 116 8.74 -7.55 -17.47
C GLU A 116 7.92 -8.70 -16.89
N GLU A 117 6.95 -8.41 -16.04
CA GLU A 117 6.06 -9.42 -15.49
C GLU A 117 5.18 -10.04 -16.56
N LEU A 118 4.66 -9.21 -17.48
CA LEU A 118 3.85 -9.71 -18.59
C LEU A 118 4.66 -10.65 -19.48
N THR A 119 5.92 -10.33 -19.71
CA THR A 119 6.82 -11.16 -20.52
C THR A 119 7.08 -12.51 -19.85
N GLU A 120 7.30 -12.52 -18.55
CA GLU A 120 7.52 -13.75 -17.79
C GLU A 120 6.32 -14.68 -17.79
N LYS A 121 5.13 -14.13 -17.82
CA LYS A 121 3.88 -14.90 -17.79
C LYS A 121 3.39 -15.28 -19.17
N GLY A 122 3.93 -14.62 -20.18
CA GLY A 122 3.60 -14.87 -21.57
C GLY A 122 4.42 -15.97 -22.17
#